data_b6320e053e6965f304be9855f3221ac7
#
_entry.id   b6320e053e6965f304be9855f3221ac7
#
_cell.length_a   1.000
_cell.length_b   1.000
_cell.length_c   1.000
_cell.angle_alpha   90.00
_cell.angle_beta   90.00
_cell.angle_gamma   90.00
#
_symmetry.space_group_name_H-M   'P 1'
#
loop_
_entity.id
_entity.type
_entity.pdbx_description
1 polymer ?
#
loop_
_entity_poly.entity_id
_entity_poly.type
_entity_poly.pdbx_seq_one_letter_code
_entity_poly.pdbx_strand_id
1 'polypeptide(L)'
;QEMMLYKLIPPSVVTATIQLPTSKSISNRALIINALGKGIYPPENLSDCDDTQVMIKALTEGKETIDIMAAGTAMRFLTAYLSVTPGERTITGTARMQQRPIQILVNALRELGAEIEYVHNEGYPPLCIKGAELKGNEITLKGNVSSQYISALLMIGPALKDGLTLHLSGRDYFPSLYQPYIATDAGLWSQSRMDFSQ
;
A
#
# COMPACT_ATOMS: atom_id res chain seq x y z
N GLN A 1 9.71 -34.58 9.64
CA GLN A 1 8.44 -33.93 10.04
C GLN A 1 7.34 -34.94 9.76
N GLU A 2 6.64 -35.37 10.80
CA GLU A 2 5.46 -36.23 10.65
C GLU A 2 4.36 -35.41 9.95
N MET A 3 3.85 -35.95 8.85
CA MET A 3 2.74 -35.36 8.12
C MET A 3 1.43 -35.66 8.86
N MET A 4 0.83 -34.64 9.48
CA MET A 4 -0.45 -34.78 10.17
C MET A 4 -1.57 -34.78 9.15
N LEU A 5 -2.32 -35.86 9.06
CA LEU A 5 -3.48 -36.03 8.19
C LEU A 5 -4.76 -35.67 8.96
N TYR A 6 -5.55 -34.74 8.41
CA TYR A 6 -6.87 -34.39 8.96
C TYR A 6 -7.97 -34.91 8.05
N LYS A 7 -8.98 -35.57 8.62
CA LYS A 7 -10.19 -35.99 7.92
C LYS A 7 -11.32 -35.02 8.29
N LEU A 8 -11.86 -34.30 7.31
CA LEU A 8 -13.04 -33.48 7.47
C LEU A 8 -14.30 -34.32 7.25
N ILE A 9 -15.18 -34.35 8.23
CA ILE A 9 -16.49 -35.01 8.14
C ILE A 9 -17.55 -33.89 8.18
N PRO A 10 -18.11 -33.48 7.04
CA PRO A 10 -19.13 -32.43 7.03
C PRO A 10 -20.44 -33.00 7.62
N PRO A 11 -21.23 -32.14 8.28
CA PRO A 11 -22.60 -32.48 8.66
C PRO A 11 -23.49 -32.65 7.44
N SER A 12 -24.58 -33.42 7.56
CA SER A 12 -25.54 -33.65 6.47
C SER A 12 -26.29 -32.39 6.07
N VAL A 13 -26.43 -31.41 6.97
CA VAL A 13 -27.05 -30.11 6.73
C VAL A 13 -26.18 -29.04 7.37
N VAL A 14 -25.85 -28.00 6.60
CA VAL A 14 -25.12 -26.84 7.09
C VAL A 14 -26.07 -25.64 7.01
N THR A 15 -26.43 -25.10 8.18
CA THR A 15 -27.13 -23.81 8.27
C THR A 15 -26.36 -22.97 9.27
N ALA A 16 -25.82 -21.86 8.81
CA ALA A 16 -25.03 -20.96 9.64
C ALA A 16 -25.20 -19.51 9.20
N THR A 17 -25.21 -18.59 10.15
CA THR A 17 -25.04 -17.18 9.92
C THR A 17 -23.64 -16.78 10.35
N ILE A 18 -22.85 -16.25 9.42
CA ILE A 18 -21.47 -15.84 9.68
C ILE A 18 -21.42 -14.32 9.63
N GLN A 19 -21.00 -13.70 10.73
CA GLN A 19 -20.62 -12.29 10.73
C GLN A 19 -19.16 -12.17 10.29
N LEU A 20 -18.96 -11.56 9.13
CA LEU A 20 -17.61 -11.33 8.61
C LEU A 20 -16.95 -10.18 9.36
N PRO A 21 -15.67 -10.29 9.74
CA PRO A 21 -14.90 -9.18 10.27
C PRO A 21 -14.69 -8.12 9.18
N THR A 22 -14.38 -6.90 9.60
CA THR A 22 -14.07 -5.80 8.69
C THR A 22 -12.82 -6.12 7.86
N SER A 23 -12.84 -5.73 6.60
CA SER A 23 -11.73 -6.01 5.67
C SER A 23 -10.49 -5.19 6.02
N LYS A 24 -9.40 -5.87 6.42
CA LYS A 24 -8.07 -5.27 6.59
C LYS A 24 -7.62 -4.51 5.34
N SER A 25 -7.84 -5.10 4.19
CA SER A 25 -7.39 -4.54 2.91
C SER A 25 -8.08 -3.21 2.59
N ILE A 26 -9.38 -3.10 2.87
CA ILE A 26 -10.14 -1.85 2.70
C ILE A 26 -9.73 -0.84 3.77
N SER A 27 -9.63 -1.25 5.04
CA SER A 27 -9.26 -0.38 6.15
C SER A 27 -7.92 0.31 5.93
N ASN A 28 -6.89 -0.45 5.55
CA ASN A 28 -5.55 0.12 5.33
C ASN A 28 -5.52 1.11 4.16
N ARG A 29 -6.29 0.88 3.11
CA ARG A 29 -6.42 1.83 2.00
C ARG A 29 -7.17 3.09 2.41
N ALA A 30 -8.29 2.93 3.09
CA ALA A 30 -9.09 4.05 3.60
C ALA A 30 -8.28 4.97 4.52
N LEU A 31 -7.44 4.40 5.38
CA LEU A 31 -6.53 5.16 6.25
C LEU A 31 -5.54 6.03 5.46
N ILE A 32 -4.89 5.47 4.43
CA ILE A 32 -3.95 6.23 3.58
C ILE A 32 -4.69 7.33 2.81
N ILE A 33 -5.84 7.01 2.23
CA ILE A 33 -6.66 7.98 1.48
C ILE A 33 -7.09 9.13 2.39
N ASN A 34 -7.57 8.82 3.60
CA ASN A 34 -7.95 9.82 4.57
C ASN A 34 -6.76 10.70 4.99
N ALA A 35 -5.59 10.09 5.21
CA ALA A 35 -4.38 10.84 5.57
C ALA A 35 -3.93 11.78 4.45
N LEU A 36 -3.96 11.35 3.19
CA LEU A 36 -3.69 12.19 2.02
C LEU A 36 -4.73 13.32 1.87
N GLY A 37 -6.00 13.04 2.22
CA GLY A 37 -7.09 14.02 2.27
C GLY A 37 -7.09 14.90 3.54
N LYS A 38 -6.00 14.94 4.29
CA LYS A 38 -5.84 15.74 5.53
C LYS A 38 -6.85 15.37 6.63
N GLY A 39 -7.34 14.15 6.68
CA GLY A 39 -8.20 13.65 7.73
C GLY A 39 -9.62 14.23 7.78
N ILE A 40 -10.11 14.82 6.68
CA ILE A 40 -11.43 15.49 6.63
C ILE A 40 -12.57 14.49 6.85
N TYR A 41 -12.41 13.25 6.37
CA TYR A 41 -13.41 12.19 6.47
C TYR A 41 -12.81 10.94 7.11
N PRO A 42 -12.70 10.88 8.45
CA PRO A 42 -12.13 9.73 9.13
C PRO A 42 -12.92 8.45 8.80
N PRO A 43 -12.23 7.38 8.38
CA PRO A 43 -12.92 6.14 8.05
C PRO A 43 -13.49 5.49 9.31
N GLU A 44 -14.72 5.01 9.19
CA GLU A 44 -15.44 4.28 10.24
C GLU A 44 -15.30 2.77 10.03
N ASN A 45 -15.62 2.00 11.09
CA ASN A 45 -15.67 0.55 11.04
C ASN A 45 -14.38 -0.09 10.50
N LEU A 46 -13.22 0.37 11.00
CA LEU A 46 -11.92 -0.16 10.66
C LEU A 46 -11.71 -1.57 11.21
N SER A 47 -10.86 -2.34 10.53
CA SER A 47 -10.43 -3.64 11.03
C SER A 47 -9.62 -3.50 12.33
N ASP A 48 -9.84 -4.41 13.26
CA ASP A 48 -9.12 -4.52 14.54
C ASP A 48 -7.80 -5.29 14.45
N CYS A 49 -7.45 -5.80 13.27
CA CYS A 49 -6.23 -6.58 13.08
C CYS A 49 -4.95 -5.76 13.30
N ASP A 50 -3.88 -6.44 13.70
CA ASP A 50 -2.57 -5.84 14.00
C ASP A 50 -2.04 -4.93 12.90
N ASP A 51 -2.15 -5.35 11.62
CA ASP A 51 -1.69 -4.55 10.47
C ASP A 51 -2.39 -3.18 10.41
N THR A 52 -3.69 -3.12 10.70
CA THR A 52 -4.46 -1.88 10.70
C THR A 52 -4.12 -1.01 11.90
N GLN A 53 -3.93 -1.61 13.07
CA GLN A 53 -3.52 -0.88 14.29
C GLN A 53 -2.13 -0.24 14.11
N VAL A 54 -1.19 -0.96 13.50
CA VAL A 54 0.13 -0.44 13.15
C VAL A 54 0.03 0.74 12.19
N MET A 55 -0.85 0.65 11.19
CA MET A 55 -1.11 1.73 10.24
C MET A 55 -1.66 2.99 10.93
N ILE A 56 -2.64 2.82 11.83
CA ILE A 56 -3.21 3.93 12.61
C ILE A 56 -2.12 4.62 13.41
N LYS A 57 -1.30 3.87 14.16
CA LYS A 57 -0.19 4.42 14.93
C LYS A 57 0.80 5.20 14.07
N ALA A 58 1.20 4.63 12.94
CA ALA A 58 2.13 5.26 12.01
C ALA A 58 1.63 6.62 11.50
N LEU A 59 0.32 6.74 11.25
CA LEU A 59 -0.30 7.95 10.72
C LEU A 59 -0.61 9.00 11.79
N THR A 60 -0.72 8.62 13.07
CA THR A 60 -1.14 9.53 14.16
C THR A 60 -0.02 9.95 15.10
N GLU A 61 1.00 9.11 15.33
CA GLU A 61 2.02 9.39 16.35
C GLU A 61 3.12 10.37 15.91
N GLY A 62 3.27 10.67 14.63
CA GLY A 62 4.23 11.65 14.12
C GLY A 62 5.71 11.33 14.43
N LYS A 63 6.04 10.06 14.68
CA LYS A 63 7.41 9.63 15.03
C LYS A 63 8.37 9.74 13.84
N GLU A 64 9.62 10.06 14.11
CA GLU A 64 10.70 10.03 13.12
C GLU A 64 10.99 8.60 12.64
N THR A 65 10.95 7.63 13.56
CA THR A 65 11.11 6.21 13.24
C THR A 65 9.78 5.48 13.42
N ILE A 66 9.33 4.87 12.35
CA ILE A 66 8.05 4.15 12.25
C ILE A 66 8.35 2.65 12.16
N ASP A 67 8.09 1.92 13.24
CA ASP A 67 8.20 0.46 13.24
C ASP A 67 6.83 -0.15 12.89
N ILE A 68 6.77 -0.76 11.71
CA ILE A 68 5.55 -1.42 11.22
C ILE A 68 5.49 -2.92 11.58
N MET A 69 6.36 -3.37 12.43
CA MET A 69 6.44 -4.76 12.86
C MET A 69 6.51 -5.74 11.66
N ALA A 70 5.54 -6.64 11.53
CA ALA A 70 5.45 -7.59 10.42
C ALA A 70 4.43 -7.19 9.34
N ALA A 71 3.86 -5.97 9.40
CA ALA A 71 2.78 -5.50 8.56
C ALA A 71 3.25 -5.14 7.14
N GLY A 72 3.25 -6.12 6.25
CA GLY A 72 3.74 -5.95 4.87
C GLY A 72 2.98 -4.91 4.05
N THR A 73 1.67 -4.80 4.23
CA THR A 73 0.85 -3.79 3.55
C THR A 73 1.20 -2.40 4.07
N ALA A 74 1.40 -2.23 5.39
CA ALA A 74 1.83 -0.98 5.99
C ALA A 74 3.17 -0.51 5.43
N MET A 75 4.17 -1.41 5.30
CA MET A 75 5.46 -1.08 4.69
C MET A 75 5.29 -0.45 3.31
N ARG A 76 4.49 -1.04 2.42
CA ARG A 76 4.33 -0.55 1.04
C ARG A 76 3.55 0.74 0.97
N PHE A 77 2.43 0.80 1.67
CA PHE A 77 1.53 1.95 1.61
C PHE A 77 2.13 3.18 2.28
N LEU A 78 2.76 3.01 3.44
CA LEU A 78 3.45 4.10 4.13
C LEU A 78 4.69 4.58 3.37
N THR A 79 5.46 3.70 2.71
CA THR A 79 6.58 4.14 1.87
C THR A 79 6.11 5.12 0.80
N ALA A 80 5.02 4.82 0.09
CA ALA A 80 4.47 5.74 -0.89
C ALA A 80 3.90 7.03 -0.25
N TYR A 81 3.12 6.90 0.82
CA TYR A 81 2.53 8.03 1.56
C TYR A 81 3.61 9.01 2.08
N LEU A 82 4.65 8.49 2.70
CA LEU A 82 5.74 9.30 3.26
C LEU A 82 6.55 10.01 2.16
N SER A 83 6.64 9.43 0.98
CA SER A 83 7.33 10.05 -0.16
C SER A 83 6.68 11.36 -0.63
N VAL A 84 5.36 11.50 -0.47
CA VAL A 84 4.59 12.71 -0.85
C VAL A 84 4.20 13.59 0.34
N THR A 85 4.60 13.20 1.55
CA THR A 85 4.26 13.92 2.79
C THR A 85 5.50 14.59 3.35
N PRO A 86 5.53 15.93 3.54
CA PRO A 86 6.71 16.63 4.00
C PRO A 86 7.30 16.09 5.31
N GLY A 87 8.63 16.06 5.39
CA GLY A 87 9.40 15.61 6.54
C GLY A 87 10.25 14.40 6.23
N GLU A 88 11.21 14.13 7.12
CA GLU A 88 12.10 12.97 7.02
C GLU A 88 11.66 11.89 8.01
N ARG A 89 11.55 10.66 7.57
CA ARG A 89 11.08 9.51 8.36
C ARG A 89 11.88 8.26 8.02
N THR A 90 12.19 7.49 9.03
CA THR A 90 12.71 6.12 8.86
C THR A 90 11.59 5.11 9.06
N ILE A 91 11.36 4.24 8.08
CA ILE A 91 10.40 3.14 8.21
C ILE A 91 11.15 1.82 8.33
N THR A 92 10.80 1.04 9.34
CA THR A 92 11.44 -0.23 9.69
C THR A 92 10.40 -1.30 10.07
N GLY A 93 10.86 -2.47 10.45
CA GLY A 93 10.03 -3.57 10.94
C GLY A 93 10.88 -4.70 11.50
N THR A 94 10.25 -5.83 11.83
CA THR A 94 10.95 -7.01 12.33
C THR A 94 12.08 -7.47 11.40
N ALA A 95 13.01 -8.26 11.91
CA ALA A 95 14.11 -8.84 11.12
C ALA A 95 13.59 -9.57 9.85
N ARG A 96 12.44 -10.26 9.97
CA ARG A 96 11.79 -10.91 8.81
C ARG A 96 11.24 -9.88 7.80
N MET A 97 10.72 -8.75 8.27
CA MET A 97 10.26 -7.67 7.39
C MET A 97 11.42 -7.06 6.63
N GLN A 98 12.56 -6.86 7.27
CA GLN A 98 13.78 -6.33 6.65
C GLN A 98 14.39 -7.26 5.59
N GLN A 99 13.91 -8.50 5.47
CA GLN A 99 14.28 -9.45 4.41
C GLN A 99 13.25 -9.49 3.25
N ARG A 100 12.19 -8.68 3.30
CA ARG A 100 11.17 -8.63 2.25
C ARG A 100 11.49 -7.55 1.23
N PRO A 101 11.66 -7.90 -0.06
CA PRO A 101 12.05 -6.94 -1.09
C PRO A 101 11.00 -5.85 -1.27
N ILE A 102 11.47 -4.61 -1.49
CA ILE A 102 10.65 -3.42 -1.76
C ILE A 102 11.21 -2.60 -2.93
N GLN A 103 12.27 -3.04 -3.53
CA GLN A 103 13.03 -2.31 -4.55
C GLN A 103 12.17 -1.82 -5.71
N ILE A 104 11.22 -2.63 -6.19
CA ILE A 104 10.35 -2.25 -7.31
C ILE A 104 9.55 -0.99 -6.98
N LEU A 105 8.97 -0.92 -5.77
CA LEU A 105 8.23 0.26 -5.34
C LEU A 105 9.16 1.47 -5.14
N VAL A 106 10.31 1.26 -4.50
CA VAL A 106 11.28 2.34 -4.26
C VAL A 106 11.80 2.91 -5.58
N ASN A 107 12.12 2.07 -6.56
CA ASN A 107 12.58 2.53 -7.88
C ASN A 107 11.48 3.35 -8.57
N ALA A 108 10.24 2.88 -8.54
CA ALA A 108 9.11 3.61 -9.11
C ALA A 108 8.90 4.98 -8.44
N LEU A 109 9.00 5.05 -7.11
CA LEU A 109 8.89 6.32 -6.38
C LEU A 109 10.07 7.25 -6.68
N ARG A 110 11.30 6.72 -6.79
CA ARG A 110 12.48 7.49 -7.19
C ARG A 110 12.36 8.04 -8.62
N GLU A 111 11.75 7.28 -9.53
CA GLU A 111 11.45 7.73 -10.91
C GLU A 111 10.49 8.93 -10.91
N LEU A 112 9.54 8.96 -9.97
CA LEU A 112 8.68 10.12 -9.73
C LEU A 112 9.40 11.30 -9.05
N GLY A 113 10.62 11.10 -8.57
CA GLY A 113 11.44 12.12 -7.91
C GLY A 113 11.48 12.01 -6.38
N ALA A 114 11.06 10.88 -5.79
CA ALA A 114 11.17 10.67 -4.36
C ALA A 114 12.62 10.47 -3.89
N GLU A 115 12.96 11.08 -2.75
CA GLU A 115 14.23 10.87 -2.06
C GLU A 115 14.07 9.74 -1.03
N ILE A 116 14.56 8.55 -1.38
CA ILE A 116 14.48 7.35 -0.52
C ILE A 116 15.87 6.70 -0.49
N GLU A 117 16.37 6.43 0.71
CA GLU A 117 17.62 5.72 0.93
C GLU A 117 17.38 4.40 1.67
N TYR A 118 18.17 3.39 1.32
CA TYR A 118 18.22 2.15 2.08
C TYR A 118 19.19 2.30 3.24
N VAL A 119 18.75 2.03 4.48
CA VAL A 119 19.58 2.21 5.67
C VAL A 119 20.68 1.15 5.75
N HIS A 120 20.40 -0.07 5.27
CA HIS A 120 21.34 -1.19 5.32
C HIS A 120 21.55 -1.82 3.95
N ASN A 121 20.65 -2.67 3.52
CA ASN A 121 20.79 -3.47 2.30
C ASN A 121 19.96 -2.87 1.17
N GLU A 122 20.58 -2.69 0.00
CA GLU A 122 19.90 -2.23 -1.21
C GLU A 122 18.73 -3.16 -1.55
N GLY A 123 17.57 -2.56 -1.80
CA GLY A 123 16.33 -3.29 -2.13
C GLY A 123 15.47 -3.72 -0.95
N TYR A 124 15.92 -3.49 0.30
CA TYR A 124 15.25 -3.97 1.50
C TYR A 124 15.10 -2.89 2.57
N PRO A 125 14.05 -2.96 3.42
CA PRO A 125 13.96 -2.09 4.59
C PRO A 125 15.14 -2.31 5.57
N PRO A 126 15.44 -1.35 6.47
CA PRO A 126 14.76 -0.08 6.68
C PRO A 126 15.03 0.94 5.58
N LEU A 127 14.09 1.89 5.43
CA LEU A 127 14.18 2.99 4.47
C LEU A 127 14.19 4.33 5.20
N CYS A 128 15.08 5.25 4.80
CA CYS A 128 14.99 6.65 5.13
C CYS A 128 14.29 7.38 3.97
N ILE A 129 13.21 8.08 4.25
CA ILE A 129 12.36 8.72 3.26
C ILE A 129 12.25 10.19 3.58
N LYS A 130 12.65 11.04 2.63
CA LYS A 130 12.47 12.47 2.70
C LYS A 130 11.31 12.87 1.81
N GLY A 131 10.16 13.11 2.43
CA GLY A 131 8.94 13.44 1.73
C GLY A 131 8.96 14.84 1.15
N ALA A 132 8.53 14.95 -0.11
CA ALA A 132 8.52 16.20 -0.86
C ALA A 132 7.39 16.17 -1.92
N GLU A 133 7.19 17.32 -2.59
CA GLU A 133 6.38 17.36 -3.80
C GLU A 133 7.12 16.65 -4.94
N LEU A 134 6.55 15.54 -5.42
CA LEU A 134 7.11 14.77 -6.53
C LEU A 134 6.78 15.45 -7.88
N LYS A 135 7.76 15.48 -8.78
CA LYS A 135 7.63 16.17 -10.07
C LYS A 135 7.24 15.23 -11.23
N GLY A 136 7.51 13.94 -11.08
CA GLY A 136 7.13 12.94 -12.07
C GLY A 136 5.65 12.61 -11.99
N ASN A 137 5.06 12.23 -13.12
CA ASN A 137 3.65 11.88 -13.24
C ASN A 137 3.39 10.64 -14.08
N GLU A 138 4.43 9.94 -14.51
CA GLU A 138 4.32 8.77 -15.38
C GLU A 138 5.28 7.67 -14.96
N ILE A 139 4.80 6.43 -14.89
CA ILE A 139 5.59 5.24 -14.54
C ILE A 139 5.15 4.05 -15.37
N THR A 140 6.10 3.19 -15.71
CA THR A 140 5.83 1.88 -16.31
C THR A 140 6.23 0.77 -15.35
N LEU A 141 5.30 -0.12 -15.03
CA LEU A 141 5.53 -1.33 -14.25
C LEU A 141 5.14 -2.59 -15.02
N LYS A 142 5.79 -3.71 -14.70
CA LYS A 142 5.31 -5.01 -15.16
C LYS A 142 3.99 -5.35 -14.47
N GLY A 143 2.99 -5.83 -15.22
CA GLY A 143 1.67 -6.15 -14.67
C GLY A 143 1.66 -7.31 -13.66
N ASN A 144 2.70 -8.14 -13.64
CA ASN A 144 2.87 -9.25 -12.70
C ASN A 144 3.54 -8.87 -11.37
N VAL A 145 3.78 -7.58 -11.11
CA VAL A 145 4.29 -7.14 -9.80
C VAL A 145 3.19 -7.22 -8.73
N SER A 146 3.60 -7.14 -7.47
CA SER A 146 2.66 -7.15 -6.35
C SER A 146 1.57 -6.08 -6.51
N SER A 147 0.30 -6.48 -6.38
CA SER A 147 -0.84 -5.55 -6.40
C SER A 147 -0.75 -4.47 -5.32
N GLN A 148 0.02 -4.72 -4.25
CA GLN A 148 0.28 -3.72 -3.21
C GLN A 148 1.15 -2.56 -3.72
N TYR A 149 2.09 -2.81 -4.63
CA TYR A 149 2.90 -1.74 -5.24
C TYR A 149 2.04 -0.85 -6.13
N ILE A 150 1.24 -1.46 -6.99
CA ILE A 150 0.31 -0.75 -7.87
C ILE A 150 -0.69 0.07 -7.03
N SER A 151 -1.30 -0.54 -6.00
CA SER A 151 -2.22 0.17 -5.10
C SER A 151 -1.55 1.34 -4.38
N ALA A 152 -0.31 1.17 -3.90
CA ALA A 152 0.42 2.23 -3.22
C ALA A 152 0.64 3.45 -4.12
N LEU A 153 1.05 3.22 -5.36
CA LEU A 153 1.26 4.27 -6.37
C LEU A 153 -0.06 4.96 -6.76
N LEU A 154 -1.12 4.19 -7.01
CA LEU A 154 -2.43 4.75 -7.34
C LEU A 154 -2.99 5.64 -6.22
N MET A 155 -2.80 5.24 -4.95
CA MET A 155 -3.28 6.04 -3.82
C MET A 155 -2.61 7.40 -3.72
N ILE A 156 -1.33 7.53 -4.07
CA ILE A 156 -0.64 8.83 -4.04
C ILE A 156 -0.85 9.67 -5.31
N GLY A 157 -1.40 9.09 -6.38
CA GLY A 157 -1.63 9.79 -7.64
C GLY A 157 -2.33 11.15 -7.49
N PRO A 158 -3.41 11.27 -6.70
CA PRO A 158 -4.08 12.55 -6.46
C PRO A 158 -3.24 13.58 -5.70
N ALA A 159 -2.18 13.17 -5.00
CA ALA A 159 -1.27 14.07 -4.30
C ALA A 159 -0.15 14.61 -5.22
N LEU A 160 -0.01 14.06 -6.43
CA LEU A 160 0.92 14.57 -7.44
C LEU A 160 0.29 15.74 -8.19
N LYS A 161 1.08 16.76 -8.48
CA LYS A 161 0.60 18.00 -9.12
C LYS A 161 -0.15 17.76 -10.42
N ASP A 162 0.38 16.87 -11.26
CA ASP A 162 -0.18 16.54 -12.58
C ASP A 162 -0.85 15.15 -12.62
N GLY A 163 -1.18 14.61 -11.44
CA GLY A 163 -1.72 13.26 -11.29
C GLY A 163 -0.68 12.17 -11.58
N LEU A 164 -1.15 10.94 -11.80
CA LEU A 164 -0.31 9.79 -12.12
C LEU A 164 -0.86 9.02 -13.31
N THR A 165 -0.03 8.82 -14.33
CA THR A 165 -0.26 7.84 -15.37
C THR A 165 0.58 6.59 -15.10
N LEU A 166 -0.09 5.45 -14.88
CA LEU A 166 0.56 4.19 -14.58
C LEU A 166 0.36 3.22 -15.75
N HIS A 167 1.45 2.93 -16.47
CA HIS A 167 1.47 1.94 -17.53
C HIS A 167 1.78 0.56 -16.97
N LEU A 168 0.93 -0.42 -17.25
CA LEU A 168 1.15 -1.81 -16.90
C LEU A 168 1.47 -2.62 -18.14
N SER A 169 2.69 -3.13 -18.25
CA SER A 169 3.15 -3.96 -19.36
C SER A 169 3.03 -5.45 -19.03
N GLY A 170 2.70 -6.28 -20.06
CA GLY A 170 2.57 -7.74 -19.92
C GLY A 170 1.11 -8.21 -19.77
N ARG A 171 0.93 -9.55 -19.77
CA ARG A 171 -0.41 -10.17 -19.79
C ARG A 171 -1.00 -10.55 -18.44
N ASP A 172 -0.20 -10.49 -17.36
CA ASP A 172 -0.55 -11.06 -16.07
C ASP A 172 -1.07 -9.99 -15.07
N TYR A 173 -2.02 -9.16 -15.50
CA TYR A 173 -2.64 -8.19 -14.59
C TYR A 173 -4.13 -8.49 -14.36
N PHE A 174 -4.62 -8.10 -13.19
CA PHE A 174 -6.01 -8.27 -12.78
C PHE A 174 -6.72 -6.91 -12.71
N PRO A 175 -7.34 -6.42 -13.80
CA PRO A 175 -7.97 -5.09 -13.83
C PRO A 175 -9.01 -4.89 -12.73
N SER A 176 -9.74 -5.94 -12.35
CA SER A 176 -10.76 -5.90 -11.30
C SER A 176 -10.25 -5.51 -9.92
N LEU A 177 -8.97 -5.75 -9.62
CA LEU A 177 -8.36 -5.34 -8.34
C LEU A 177 -8.16 -3.83 -8.23
N TYR A 178 -8.11 -3.14 -9.38
CA TYR A 178 -7.86 -1.69 -9.45
C TYR A 178 -9.11 -0.88 -9.78
N GLN A 179 -10.22 -1.55 -10.07
CA GLN A 179 -11.50 -0.91 -10.37
C GLN A 179 -11.89 0.19 -9.35
N PRO A 180 -11.72 -0.02 -8.03
CA PRO A 180 -12.04 1.01 -7.05
C PRO A 180 -11.24 2.31 -7.19
N TYR A 181 -10.07 2.27 -7.85
CA TYR A 181 -9.21 3.44 -8.06
C TYR A 181 -9.48 4.16 -9.39
N ILE A 182 -10.21 3.50 -10.31
CA ILE A 182 -10.49 4.02 -11.64
C ILE A 182 -11.90 4.64 -11.71
N ALA A 183 -12.84 4.13 -10.91
CA ALA A 183 -14.28 4.34 -11.08
C ALA A 183 -14.92 5.35 -10.12
N THR A 184 -14.14 6.19 -9.43
CA THR A 184 -14.75 7.15 -8.52
C THR A 184 -14.95 8.51 -9.18
N ASP A 185 -16.20 8.88 -9.45
CA ASP A 185 -16.65 10.25 -9.78
C ASP A 185 -16.39 11.27 -8.65
N ALA A 186 -15.79 10.85 -7.55
CA ALA A 186 -15.42 11.71 -6.43
C ALA A 186 -14.07 12.37 -6.72
N GLY A 187 -14.09 13.62 -7.07
CA GLY A 187 -13.04 14.52 -7.54
C GLY A 187 -11.57 14.35 -7.12
N LEU A 188 -11.27 13.55 -6.10
CA LEU A 188 -9.90 13.29 -5.67
C LEU A 188 -9.18 12.24 -6.54
N TRP A 189 -9.90 11.30 -7.15
CA TRP A 189 -9.34 10.16 -7.88
C TRP A 189 -9.38 10.30 -9.41
N SER A 190 -9.96 11.38 -9.91
CA SER A 190 -10.02 11.68 -11.34
C SER A 190 -8.65 11.98 -11.97
N GLN A 191 -7.62 12.20 -11.15
CA GLN A 191 -6.28 12.57 -11.61
C GLN A 191 -5.32 11.37 -11.79
N SER A 192 -5.74 10.14 -11.43
CA SER A 192 -4.93 8.94 -11.66
C SER A 192 -5.45 8.16 -12.85
N ARG A 193 -4.60 7.93 -13.84
CA ARG A 193 -4.91 7.19 -15.05
C ARG A 193 -4.11 5.90 -15.13
N MET A 194 -4.77 4.81 -15.50
CA MET A 194 -4.10 3.56 -15.85
C MET A 194 -4.17 3.34 -17.37
N ASP A 195 -3.05 3.02 -17.96
CA ASP A 195 -2.96 2.60 -19.34
C ASP A 195 -2.48 1.13 -19.39
N PHE A 196 -3.20 0.34 -20.16
CA PHE A 196 -2.95 -1.08 -20.35
C PHE A 196 -2.44 -1.28 -21.78
N SER A 197 -1.13 -1.15 -21.97
CA SER A 197 -0.51 -1.49 -23.26
C SER A 197 -0.54 -3.01 -23.46
N GLN A 198 -1.08 -3.45 -24.61
CA GLN A 198 -1.10 -4.85 -25.06
C GLN A 198 0.31 -5.38 -25.36
#